data_24b3441ddd85945cb356b5c1b93274b5
#
_entry.id   24b3441ddd85945cb356b5c1b93274b5
#
_cell.length_a   1.000
_cell.length_b   1.000
_cell.length_c   1.000
_cell.angle_alpha   90.00
_cell.angle_beta   90.00
_cell.angle_gamma   90.00
#
_symmetry.space_group_name_H-M   'P 1'
#
loop_
_entity.id
_entity.type
_entity.pdbx_description
1 polymer ?
#
loop_
_entity_poly.entity_id
_entity_poly.type
_entity_poly.pdbx_seq_one_letter_code
_entity_poly.pdbx_strand_id
1 'polypeptide(L)'
;MEIRETSFYEVRRRSACAPELFAGRVDSRELALLVKLTFEEEKMGHRICPWWLGYVLASPLRRLLQDPVAIVKPYVREGMTVLEPGPGMGFFTLEMARQAGASGRVVAVDVQPRMIAGLKRRLAKAGLLERTDVRLASSESLGLQDLHGKVDFALAMAVVHEMPSTSRFFAEVAEAMKPGATLLLAEPSGHVKEAAFEAELQDAAAAGLEVTGRPVIRRSHAALLKKSGTA
;
A
#
# COMPACT_ATOMS: atom_id res chain seq x y z
N MET A 1 -14.64 -36.08 -37.41
CA MET A 1 -13.48 -35.19 -37.57
C MET A 1 -13.25 -34.55 -36.19
N GLU A 2 -12.46 -35.27 -35.36
CA GLU A 2 -12.15 -34.91 -33.99
C GLU A 2 -11.07 -33.83 -33.98
N ILE A 3 -11.33 -32.71 -33.34
CA ILE A 3 -10.32 -31.71 -33.02
C ILE A 3 -9.89 -31.95 -31.57
N ARG A 4 -8.64 -32.41 -31.40
CA ARG A 4 -7.98 -32.66 -30.13
C ARG A 4 -7.72 -31.35 -29.40
N GLU A 5 -8.31 -31.21 -28.22
CA GLU A 5 -7.86 -30.27 -27.20
C GLU A 5 -6.53 -30.76 -26.61
N THR A 6 -5.44 -30.08 -26.90
CA THR A 6 -4.15 -30.28 -26.25
C THR A 6 -3.92 -29.19 -25.21
N SER A 7 -4.16 -29.58 -23.99
CA SER A 7 -3.37 -29.42 -22.77
C SER A 7 -2.59 -28.11 -22.54
N PHE A 8 -3.25 -27.19 -21.84
CA PHE A 8 -2.63 -26.01 -21.18
C PHE A 8 -2.09 -26.30 -19.76
N TYR A 9 -1.81 -27.57 -19.42
CA TYR A 9 -1.52 -28.00 -18.03
C TYR A 9 -0.06 -28.37 -17.74
N GLU A 10 0.88 -28.20 -18.66
CA GLU A 10 2.23 -28.75 -18.50
C GLU A 10 3.38 -27.76 -18.23
N VAL A 11 3.10 -26.48 -17.93
CA VAL A 11 4.16 -25.49 -17.58
C VAL A 11 4.24 -25.20 -16.06
N ARG A 12 3.52 -25.92 -15.20
CA ARG A 12 3.48 -25.67 -13.75
C ARG A 12 4.30 -26.60 -12.87
N ARG A 13 5.38 -27.21 -13.35
CA ARG A 13 6.21 -28.08 -12.51
C ARG A 13 7.69 -27.71 -12.44
N ARG A 14 8.05 -26.42 -12.36
CA ARG A 14 9.41 -26.04 -11.97
C ARG A 14 9.39 -24.73 -11.17
N SER A 15 8.85 -24.73 -9.98
CA SER A 15 9.11 -23.73 -8.93
C SER A 15 8.63 -24.25 -7.58
N ALA A 16 9.10 -25.44 -7.22
CA ALA A 16 9.06 -25.91 -5.85
C ALA A 16 10.49 -25.75 -5.30
N CYS A 17 10.83 -24.60 -4.75
CA CYS A 17 11.99 -24.41 -3.91
C CYS A 17 11.54 -23.75 -2.61
N ALA A 18 11.44 -24.52 -1.70
CA ALA A 18 11.38 -24.74 -0.27
C ALA A 18 11.57 -23.51 0.64
N PRO A 19 10.80 -23.45 1.74
CA PRO A 19 10.95 -22.45 2.81
C PRO A 19 11.85 -22.99 3.96
N GLU A 20 13.05 -23.48 3.69
CA GLU A 20 13.94 -24.00 4.76
C GLU A 20 15.23 -23.17 5.00
N LEU A 21 15.36 -21.97 4.45
CA LEU A 21 16.62 -21.20 4.49
C LEU A 21 16.63 -19.97 5.41
N PHE A 22 15.70 -19.82 6.36
CA PHE A 22 15.70 -18.68 7.29
C PHE A 22 15.76 -19.10 8.77
N ALA A 23 16.73 -19.92 9.14
CA ALA A 23 17.11 -20.15 10.55
C ALA A 23 18.47 -19.51 10.92
N GLY A 24 18.98 -18.59 10.11
CA GLY A 24 20.23 -17.88 10.37
C GLY A 24 19.98 -16.38 10.64
N ARG A 25 20.79 -15.79 11.55
CA ARG A 25 20.87 -14.36 11.78
C ARG A 25 21.33 -13.67 10.49
N VAL A 26 20.42 -13.06 9.74
CA VAL A 26 20.74 -12.28 8.55
C VAL A 26 21.35 -10.96 9.00
N ASP A 27 22.58 -10.67 8.61
CA ASP A 27 23.24 -9.38 8.88
C ASP A 27 22.50 -8.25 8.15
N SER A 28 22.44 -7.08 8.81
CA SER A 28 21.82 -5.87 8.25
C SER A 28 22.41 -5.44 6.90
N ARG A 29 23.66 -5.84 6.61
CA ARG A 29 24.32 -5.62 5.31
C ARG A 29 23.84 -6.59 4.24
N GLU A 30 23.60 -7.86 4.59
CA GLU A 30 23.03 -8.85 3.67
C GLU A 30 21.58 -8.52 3.32
N LEU A 31 20.82 -8.04 4.29
CA LEU A 31 19.46 -7.58 4.06
C LEU A 31 19.43 -6.33 3.15
N ALA A 32 20.38 -5.41 3.35
CA ALA A 32 20.54 -4.23 2.49
C ALA A 32 21.01 -4.60 1.07
N LEU A 33 21.82 -5.66 0.95
CA LEU A 33 22.28 -6.18 -0.33
C LEU A 33 21.19 -6.93 -1.08
N LEU A 34 20.41 -7.76 -0.38
CA LEU A 34 19.21 -8.44 -0.93
C LEU A 34 18.16 -7.42 -1.40
N VAL A 35 17.92 -6.39 -0.61
CA VAL A 35 17.03 -5.29 -1.02
C VAL A 35 17.61 -4.53 -2.22
N LYS A 36 18.93 -4.30 -2.29
CA LYS A 36 19.56 -3.68 -3.46
C LYS A 36 19.52 -4.57 -4.71
N LEU A 37 19.81 -5.85 -4.59
CA LEU A 37 19.79 -6.79 -5.73
C LEU A 37 18.39 -6.97 -6.30
N THR A 38 17.34 -6.92 -5.47
CA THR A 38 15.95 -6.95 -5.95
C THR A 38 15.52 -5.65 -6.63
N PHE A 39 16.17 -4.51 -6.34
CA PHE A 39 15.91 -3.22 -6.99
C PHE A 39 16.68 -3.00 -8.31
N GLU A 40 17.77 -3.72 -8.57
CA GLU A 40 18.54 -3.56 -9.82
C GLU A 40 18.03 -4.40 -10.99
N GLU A 41 17.21 -5.44 -10.76
CA GLU A 41 16.62 -6.26 -11.83
C GLU A 41 15.40 -5.62 -12.53
N GLU A 42 14.93 -4.44 -12.10
CA GLU A 42 13.69 -3.84 -12.60
C GLU A 42 13.88 -2.58 -13.46
N LYS A 43 14.71 -2.66 -14.47
CA LYS A 43 14.77 -1.64 -15.54
C LYS A 43 13.79 -1.93 -16.68
N MET A 44 12.54 -2.32 -16.42
CA MET A 44 11.52 -2.39 -17.49
C MET A 44 10.07 -2.49 -16.96
N GLY A 45 9.30 -1.42 -17.13
CA GLY A 45 7.84 -1.43 -17.11
C GLY A 45 7.22 -1.48 -15.71
N HIS A 46 6.05 -0.87 -15.55
CA HIS A 46 5.23 -0.90 -14.34
C HIS A 46 5.14 -2.30 -13.74
N ARG A 47 5.96 -2.59 -12.73
CA ARG A 47 5.95 -3.88 -12.04
C ARG A 47 5.43 -3.71 -10.63
N ILE A 48 4.32 -4.37 -10.39
CA ILE A 48 3.75 -4.54 -9.06
C ILE A 48 4.77 -5.27 -8.18
N CYS A 49 4.99 -4.77 -6.95
CA CYS A 49 5.90 -5.35 -5.96
C CYS A 49 5.66 -6.87 -5.79
N PRO A 50 6.69 -7.73 -5.93
CA PRO A 50 6.51 -9.17 -5.77
C PRO A 50 5.94 -9.52 -4.38
N TRP A 51 4.91 -10.37 -4.33
CA TRP A 51 4.20 -10.71 -3.08
C TRP A 51 5.10 -11.24 -1.96
N TRP A 52 6.18 -11.95 -2.28
CA TRP A 52 7.13 -12.48 -1.29
C TRP A 52 7.91 -11.37 -0.58
N LEU A 53 8.13 -10.22 -1.23
CA LEU A 53 8.73 -9.05 -0.62
C LEU A 53 7.83 -8.46 0.48
N GLY A 54 6.53 -8.70 0.40
CA GLY A 54 5.57 -8.33 1.44
C GLY A 54 5.92 -8.87 2.84
N TYR A 55 6.54 -10.05 2.93
CA TYR A 55 7.03 -10.57 4.22
C TYR A 55 8.19 -9.77 4.78
N VAL A 56 9.13 -9.35 3.92
CA VAL A 56 10.26 -8.48 4.29
C VAL A 56 9.75 -7.10 4.69
N LEU A 57 8.87 -6.52 3.88
CA LEU A 57 8.27 -5.21 4.13
C LEU A 57 7.35 -5.18 5.36
N ALA A 58 6.81 -6.32 5.77
CA ALA A 58 6.01 -6.45 6.98
C ALA A 58 6.82 -6.90 8.21
N SER A 59 8.15 -7.09 8.07
CA SER A 59 9.01 -7.55 9.15
C SER A 59 9.21 -6.51 10.24
N PRO A 60 9.47 -6.91 11.49
CA PRO A 60 9.80 -5.99 12.59
C PRO A 60 11.05 -5.13 12.31
N LEU A 61 11.99 -5.62 11.48
CA LEU A 61 13.20 -4.90 11.10
C LEU A 61 12.89 -3.59 10.34
N ARG A 62 11.79 -3.55 9.57
CA ARG A 62 11.36 -2.31 8.92
C ARG A 62 11.05 -1.18 9.93
N ARG A 63 10.65 -1.51 11.16
CA ARG A 63 10.42 -0.50 12.21
C ARG A 63 11.67 0.29 12.57
N LEU A 64 12.87 -0.26 12.37
CA LEU A 64 14.13 0.47 12.56
C LEU A 64 14.33 1.57 11.51
N LEU A 65 13.67 1.45 10.36
CA LEU A 65 13.76 2.39 9.24
C LEU A 65 12.55 3.33 9.20
N GLN A 66 11.37 2.81 9.49
CA GLN A 66 10.09 3.54 9.48
C GLN A 66 9.25 3.08 10.66
N ASP A 67 8.98 3.96 11.61
CA ASP A 67 8.07 3.68 12.72
C ASP A 67 6.63 3.93 12.26
N PRO A 68 5.80 2.88 12.09
CA PRO A 68 4.42 3.06 11.64
C PRO A 68 3.58 3.82 12.65
N VAL A 69 3.88 3.70 13.97
CA VAL A 69 3.18 4.45 15.02
C VAL A 69 3.43 5.94 14.85
N ALA A 70 4.70 6.34 14.78
CA ALA A 70 5.08 7.75 14.64
C ALA A 70 4.52 8.38 13.36
N ILE A 71 4.44 7.60 12.25
CA ILE A 71 3.94 8.09 10.97
C ILE A 71 2.43 8.29 10.99
N VAL A 72 1.63 7.37 11.55
CA VAL A 72 0.16 7.44 11.44
C VAL A 72 -0.52 8.13 12.62
N LYS A 73 0.10 8.13 13.83
CA LYS A 73 -0.46 8.70 15.05
C LYS A 73 -0.88 10.16 14.93
N PRO A 74 -0.18 11.04 14.19
CA PRO A 74 -0.63 12.42 14.02
C PRO A 74 -1.97 12.58 13.29
N TYR A 75 -2.39 11.58 12.51
CA TYR A 75 -3.50 11.70 11.57
C TYR A 75 -4.70 10.83 11.92
N VAL A 76 -4.49 9.64 12.50
CA VAL A 76 -5.57 8.70 12.82
C VAL A 76 -6.11 8.94 14.21
N ARG A 77 -7.44 8.94 14.37
CA ARG A 77 -8.16 9.08 15.65
C ARG A 77 -9.18 7.97 15.79
N GLU A 78 -9.59 7.70 17.01
CA GLU A 78 -10.68 6.76 17.29
C GLU A 78 -11.97 7.15 16.55
N GLY A 79 -12.68 6.17 16.02
CA GLY A 79 -13.93 6.36 15.27
C GLY A 79 -13.76 6.69 13.80
N MET A 80 -12.53 6.93 13.33
CA MET A 80 -12.28 7.28 11.92
C MET A 80 -12.48 6.10 10.98
N THR A 81 -12.96 6.40 9.78
CA THR A 81 -12.84 5.53 8.59
C THR A 81 -11.55 5.90 7.87
N VAL A 82 -10.62 4.95 7.82
CA VAL A 82 -9.28 5.12 7.21
C VAL A 82 -9.20 4.29 5.93
N LEU A 83 -8.62 4.85 4.87
CA LEU A 83 -8.38 4.15 3.60
C LEU A 83 -6.87 3.90 3.43
N GLU A 84 -6.50 2.68 3.07
CA GLU A 84 -5.13 2.30 2.71
C GLU A 84 -5.12 1.53 1.39
N PRO A 85 -4.87 2.19 0.25
CA PRO A 85 -4.49 1.51 -0.98
C PRO A 85 -3.07 0.94 -0.88
N GLY A 86 -2.85 -0.28 -1.36
CA GLY A 86 -1.56 -0.94 -1.31
C GLY A 86 -1.07 -1.29 0.11
N PRO A 87 -1.90 -1.92 0.97
CA PRO A 87 -1.52 -2.26 2.35
C PRO A 87 -0.40 -3.30 2.42
N GLY A 88 -0.13 -4.01 1.32
CA GLY A 88 0.73 -5.17 1.32
C GLY A 88 0.28 -6.20 2.38
N MET A 89 1.21 -6.61 3.24
CA MET A 89 0.86 -7.50 4.37
C MET A 89 0.55 -6.73 5.68
N GLY A 90 0.20 -5.43 5.59
CA GLY A 90 -0.36 -4.67 6.71
C GLY A 90 0.66 -4.11 7.70
N PHE A 91 1.75 -3.51 7.22
CA PHE A 91 2.72 -2.85 8.09
C PHE A 91 2.11 -1.62 8.79
N PHE A 92 1.35 -0.81 8.06
CA PHE A 92 0.63 0.34 8.59
C PHE A 92 -0.81 0.01 8.97
N THR A 93 -1.48 -0.90 8.23
CA THR A 93 -2.88 -1.30 8.47
C THR A 93 -3.14 -1.69 9.92
N LEU A 94 -2.26 -2.54 10.50
CA LEU A 94 -2.43 -3.03 11.86
C LEU A 94 -2.39 -1.87 12.87
N GLU A 95 -1.53 -0.89 12.64
CA GLU A 95 -1.40 0.25 13.53
C GLU A 95 -2.58 1.22 13.38
N MET A 96 -3.00 1.50 12.16
CA MET A 96 -4.18 2.33 11.91
C MET A 96 -5.45 1.69 12.49
N ALA A 97 -5.61 0.36 12.39
CA ALA A 97 -6.74 -0.35 12.98
C ALA A 97 -6.74 -0.31 14.53
N ARG A 98 -5.55 -0.27 15.16
CA ARG A 98 -5.46 -0.05 16.62
C ARG A 98 -5.90 1.35 16.99
N GLN A 99 -5.43 2.36 16.26
CA GLN A 99 -5.70 3.77 16.55
C GLN A 99 -7.12 4.18 16.20
N ALA A 100 -7.70 3.64 15.12
CA ALA A 100 -9.11 3.86 14.79
C ALA A 100 -10.07 3.25 15.84
N GLY A 101 -9.59 2.34 16.67
CA GLY A 101 -10.35 1.79 17.77
C GLY A 101 -11.51 0.89 17.36
N ALA A 102 -12.40 0.60 18.31
CA ALA A 102 -13.54 -0.30 18.09
C ALA A 102 -14.67 0.36 17.29
N SER A 103 -14.77 1.68 17.35
CA SER A 103 -15.80 2.48 16.66
C SER A 103 -15.37 2.93 15.25
N GLY A 104 -14.06 2.81 14.93
CA GLY A 104 -13.53 3.11 13.61
C GLY A 104 -13.26 1.87 12.77
N ARG A 105 -12.81 2.07 11.54
CA ARG A 105 -12.44 0.98 10.65
C ARG A 105 -11.33 1.40 9.67
N VAL A 106 -10.56 0.42 9.20
CA VAL A 106 -9.62 0.58 8.09
C VAL A 106 -10.15 -0.16 6.87
N VAL A 107 -10.21 0.51 5.73
CA VAL A 107 -10.48 -0.12 4.43
C VAL A 107 -9.13 -0.28 3.74
N ALA A 108 -8.70 -1.52 3.58
CA ALA A 108 -7.39 -1.89 3.03
C ALA A 108 -7.60 -2.58 1.68
N VAL A 109 -7.07 -2.00 0.60
CA VAL A 109 -7.37 -2.39 -0.77
C VAL A 109 -6.07 -2.77 -1.52
N ASP A 110 -5.98 -4.00 -2.00
CA ASP A 110 -4.82 -4.49 -2.76
C ASP A 110 -5.26 -5.30 -3.99
N VAL A 111 -4.47 -5.28 -5.05
CA VAL A 111 -4.72 -6.05 -6.28
C VAL A 111 -4.17 -7.48 -6.19
N GLN A 112 -3.34 -7.78 -5.20
CA GLN A 112 -2.65 -9.07 -5.07
C GLN A 112 -3.35 -10.00 -4.07
N PRO A 113 -3.98 -11.12 -4.50
CA PRO A 113 -4.68 -12.05 -3.59
C PRO A 113 -3.77 -12.61 -2.49
N ARG A 114 -2.46 -12.77 -2.76
CA ARG A 114 -1.49 -13.27 -1.78
C ARG A 114 -1.15 -12.24 -0.69
N MET A 115 -1.09 -10.96 -1.04
CA MET A 115 -0.96 -9.86 -0.06
C MET A 115 -2.18 -9.82 0.85
N ILE A 116 -3.38 -9.85 0.27
CA ILE A 116 -4.65 -9.91 1.00
C ILE A 116 -4.70 -11.10 1.97
N ALA A 117 -4.31 -12.29 1.52
CA ALA A 117 -4.28 -13.48 2.40
C ALA A 117 -3.27 -13.32 3.56
N GLY A 118 -2.09 -12.72 3.29
CA GLY A 118 -1.08 -12.39 4.30
C GLY A 118 -1.59 -11.37 5.31
N LEU A 119 -2.21 -10.30 4.83
CA LEU A 119 -2.83 -9.26 5.64
C LEU A 119 -3.91 -9.83 6.56
N LYS A 120 -4.87 -10.59 6.03
CA LYS A 120 -5.95 -11.20 6.82
C LYS A 120 -5.42 -12.10 7.94
N ARG A 121 -4.40 -12.93 7.68
CA ARG A 121 -3.76 -13.77 8.72
C ARG A 121 -3.14 -12.92 9.83
N ARG A 122 -2.46 -11.83 9.49
CA ARG A 122 -1.84 -10.95 10.49
C ARG A 122 -2.87 -10.17 11.30
N LEU A 123 -3.93 -9.69 10.66
CA LEU A 123 -5.05 -9.02 11.32
C LEU A 123 -5.77 -9.98 12.29
N ALA A 124 -6.06 -11.21 11.86
CA ALA A 124 -6.68 -12.22 12.72
C ALA A 124 -5.80 -12.54 13.95
N LYS A 125 -4.49 -12.74 13.74
CA LYS A 125 -3.54 -12.96 14.84
C LYS A 125 -3.47 -11.79 15.83
N ALA A 126 -3.71 -10.56 15.35
CA ALA A 126 -3.70 -9.34 16.16
C ALA A 126 -5.07 -8.99 16.77
N GLY A 127 -6.16 -9.75 16.48
CA GLY A 127 -7.52 -9.45 16.91
C GLY A 127 -8.11 -8.19 16.27
N LEU A 128 -7.68 -7.86 15.04
CA LEU A 128 -8.05 -6.62 14.34
C LEU A 128 -8.87 -6.86 13.07
N LEU A 129 -9.19 -8.12 12.76
CA LEU A 129 -9.86 -8.45 11.50
C LEU A 129 -11.25 -7.79 11.38
N GLU A 130 -12.01 -7.76 12.47
CA GLU A 130 -13.36 -7.16 12.52
C GLU A 130 -13.36 -5.63 12.34
N ARG A 131 -12.19 -4.99 12.52
CA ARG A 131 -12.02 -3.54 12.35
C ARG A 131 -11.45 -3.18 10.99
N THR A 132 -11.22 -4.18 10.14
CA THR A 132 -10.55 -3.98 8.85
C THR A 132 -11.35 -4.62 7.73
N ASP A 133 -11.80 -3.79 6.81
CA ASP A 133 -12.44 -4.21 5.56
C ASP A 133 -11.35 -4.44 4.51
N VAL A 134 -11.00 -5.71 4.30
CA VAL A 134 -9.89 -6.10 3.41
C VAL A 134 -10.45 -6.50 2.06
N ARG A 135 -10.15 -5.70 1.03
CA ARG A 135 -10.69 -5.80 -0.32
C ARG A 135 -9.65 -6.21 -1.35
N LEU A 136 -10.05 -7.04 -2.29
CA LEU A 136 -9.30 -7.31 -3.52
C LEU A 136 -9.83 -6.37 -4.61
N ALA A 137 -8.97 -5.47 -5.09
CA ALA A 137 -9.27 -4.57 -6.20
C ALA A 137 -8.96 -5.20 -7.56
N SER A 138 -9.46 -4.58 -8.62
CA SER A 138 -8.99 -4.85 -9.97
C SER A 138 -7.77 -3.98 -10.30
N SER A 139 -7.08 -4.28 -11.41
CA SER A 139 -6.01 -3.41 -11.93
C SER A 139 -6.53 -2.05 -12.44
N GLU A 140 -7.82 -1.92 -12.65
CA GLU A 140 -8.43 -0.73 -13.26
C GLU A 140 -9.16 0.16 -12.27
N SER A 141 -9.53 -0.34 -11.07
CA SER A 141 -10.28 0.42 -10.07
C SER A 141 -10.02 -0.10 -8.66
N LEU A 142 -9.95 0.81 -7.70
CA LEU A 142 -9.86 0.50 -6.27
C LEU A 142 -11.20 -0.02 -5.70
N GLY A 143 -12.32 0.17 -6.41
CA GLY A 143 -13.63 -0.31 -5.98
C GLY A 143 -14.18 0.40 -4.74
N LEU A 144 -14.09 1.74 -4.70
CA LEU A 144 -14.40 2.56 -3.53
C LEU A 144 -15.79 3.23 -3.56
N GLN A 145 -16.67 2.88 -4.50
CA GLN A 145 -17.94 3.58 -4.74
C GLN A 145 -18.85 3.67 -3.49
N ASP A 146 -18.82 2.63 -2.65
CA ASP A 146 -19.56 2.59 -1.38
C ASP A 146 -18.98 3.52 -0.29
N LEU A 147 -17.77 4.05 -0.50
CA LEU A 147 -17.05 4.93 0.43
C LEU A 147 -17.18 6.42 0.06
N HIS A 148 -17.97 6.78 -0.94
CA HIS A 148 -18.13 8.17 -1.39
C HIS A 148 -18.36 9.12 -0.20
N GLY A 149 -17.44 10.08 -0.01
CA GLY A 149 -17.49 11.07 1.07
C GLY A 149 -17.46 10.50 2.50
N LYS A 150 -16.91 9.31 2.73
CA LYS A 150 -16.91 8.65 4.06
C LYS A 150 -15.54 8.53 4.71
N VAL A 151 -14.45 8.66 3.95
CA VAL A 151 -13.08 8.49 4.44
C VAL A 151 -12.60 9.75 5.17
N ASP A 152 -12.16 9.60 6.42
CA ASP A 152 -11.62 10.67 7.25
C ASP A 152 -10.12 10.90 7.01
N PHE A 153 -9.39 9.83 6.70
CA PHE A 153 -7.95 9.86 6.43
C PHE A 153 -7.59 8.76 5.43
N ALA A 154 -6.68 9.06 4.51
CA ALA A 154 -6.09 8.07 3.61
C ALA A 154 -4.57 8.02 3.74
N LEU A 155 -3.99 6.82 3.58
CA LEU A 155 -2.55 6.60 3.54
C LEU A 155 -2.18 5.90 2.23
N ALA A 156 -1.41 6.57 1.37
CA ALA A 156 -0.78 5.97 0.19
C ALA A 156 0.74 5.91 0.41
N MET A 157 1.25 4.72 0.73
CA MET A 157 2.66 4.53 1.08
C MET A 157 3.32 3.56 0.11
N ALA A 158 4.18 4.09 -0.77
CA ALA A 158 4.93 3.33 -1.77
C ALA A 158 4.00 2.52 -2.70
N VAL A 159 2.98 3.18 -3.26
CA VAL A 159 1.96 2.52 -4.06
C VAL A 159 1.59 3.24 -5.35
N VAL A 160 1.67 4.59 -5.38
CA VAL A 160 1.16 5.37 -6.52
C VAL A 160 1.99 5.13 -7.77
N HIS A 161 3.32 4.98 -7.63
CA HIS A 161 4.22 4.66 -8.75
C HIS A 161 3.96 3.29 -9.40
N GLU A 162 3.17 2.40 -8.74
CA GLU A 162 2.75 1.11 -9.29
C GLU A 162 1.40 1.19 -10.03
N MET A 163 0.70 2.32 -9.94
CA MET A 163 -0.63 2.47 -10.53
C MET A 163 -0.56 2.66 -12.06
N PRO A 164 -1.44 1.99 -12.81
CA PRO A 164 -1.54 2.19 -14.27
C PRO A 164 -1.93 3.62 -14.66
N SER A 165 -2.64 4.32 -13.78
CA SER A 165 -3.07 5.71 -13.95
C SER A 165 -3.13 6.40 -12.59
N THR A 166 -2.20 7.34 -12.37
CA THR A 166 -2.10 8.15 -11.16
C THR A 166 -3.30 9.10 -11.05
N SER A 167 -3.73 9.68 -12.16
CA SER A 167 -4.91 10.57 -12.18
C SER A 167 -6.19 9.84 -11.78
N ARG A 168 -6.43 8.61 -12.25
CA ARG A 168 -7.58 7.79 -11.82
C ARG A 168 -7.49 7.42 -10.36
N PHE A 169 -6.30 7.00 -9.90
CA PHE A 169 -6.06 6.67 -8.50
C PHE A 169 -6.46 7.84 -7.58
N PHE A 170 -5.96 9.05 -7.86
CA PHE A 170 -6.30 10.21 -7.04
C PHE A 170 -7.76 10.62 -7.15
N ALA A 171 -8.39 10.47 -8.31
CA ALA A 171 -9.83 10.73 -8.46
C ALA A 171 -10.68 9.79 -7.56
N GLU A 172 -10.42 8.47 -7.61
CA GLU A 172 -11.14 7.50 -6.77
C GLU A 172 -10.89 7.74 -5.26
N VAL A 173 -9.65 8.02 -4.87
CA VAL A 173 -9.31 8.32 -3.47
C VAL A 173 -9.99 9.61 -3.01
N ALA A 174 -9.91 10.67 -3.82
CA ALA A 174 -10.55 11.95 -3.50
C ALA A 174 -12.06 11.82 -3.38
N GLU A 175 -12.71 11.05 -4.27
CA GLU A 175 -14.15 10.81 -4.21
C GLU A 175 -14.56 10.08 -2.93
N ALA A 176 -13.77 9.13 -2.47
CA ALA A 176 -14.01 8.41 -1.22
C ALA A 176 -13.84 9.29 0.03
N MET A 177 -12.97 10.30 -0.02
CA MET A 177 -12.66 11.17 1.12
C MET A 177 -13.76 12.17 1.42
N LYS A 178 -13.95 12.48 2.70
CA LYS A 178 -14.78 13.62 3.17
C LYS A 178 -14.17 14.94 2.73
N PRO A 179 -14.97 15.98 2.51
CA PRO A 179 -14.45 17.35 2.39
C PRO A 179 -13.58 17.70 3.60
N GLY A 180 -12.38 18.23 3.36
CA GLY A 180 -11.42 18.57 4.41
C GLY A 180 -10.62 17.40 4.99
N ALA A 181 -10.90 16.15 4.60
CA ALA A 181 -10.10 14.98 4.97
C ALA A 181 -8.67 15.06 4.38
N THR A 182 -7.75 14.32 4.95
CA THR A 182 -6.33 14.35 4.55
C THR A 182 -5.86 13.02 3.99
N LEU A 183 -4.96 13.10 2.99
CA LEU A 183 -4.20 11.99 2.44
C LEU A 183 -2.72 12.20 2.75
N LEU A 184 -2.09 11.23 3.42
CA LEU A 184 -0.64 11.18 3.51
C LEU A 184 -0.12 10.32 2.34
N LEU A 185 0.55 10.99 1.40
CA LEU A 185 1.24 10.37 0.28
C LEU A 185 2.73 10.27 0.60
N ALA A 186 3.33 9.11 0.40
CA ALA A 186 4.77 8.94 0.54
C ALA A 186 5.31 7.89 -0.43
N GLU A 187 6.25 8.29 -1.27
CA GLU A 187 6.89 7.46 -2.29
C GLU A 187 8.38 7.26 -2.00
N PRO A 188 8.97 6.07 -2.25
CA PRO A 188 10.35 5.78 -1.91
C PRO A 188 11.31 6.59 -2.79
N SER A 189 12.12 7.46 -2.17
CA SER A 189 13.05 8.37 -2.87
C SER A 189 14.17 7.67 -3.65
N GLY A 190 14.45 6.39 -3.36
CA GLY A 190 15.36 5.56 -4.14
C GLY A 190 14.74 4.98 -5.42
N HIS A 191 13.44 5.08 -5.59
CA HIS A 191 12.66 4.47 -6.66
C HIS A 191 11.93 5.52 -7.50
N VAL A 192 11.29 6.44 -6.83
CA VAL A 192 10.57 7.57 -7.43
C VAL A 192 11.47 8.81 -7.36
N LYS A 193 11.78 9.39 -8.52
CA LYS A 193 12.52 10.66 -8.58
C LYS A 193 11.60 11.82 -8.17
N GLU A 194 12.18 12.90 -7.64
CA GLU A 194 11.43 14.08 -7.21
C GLU A 194 10.51 14.64 -8.31
N ALA A 195 10.99 14.71 -9.56
CA ALA A 195 10.17 15.17 -10.69
C ALA A 195 8.95 14.28 -10.96
N ALA A 196 9.06 12.96 -10.76
CA ALA A 196 7.93 12.03 -10.88
C ALA A 196 6.95 12.23 -9.71
N PHE A 197 7.45 12.41 -8.51
CA PHE A 197 6.62 12.71 -7.34
C PHE A 197 5.87 14.04 -7.49
N GLU A 198 6.51 15.08 -8.03
CA GLU A 198 5.81 16.35 -8.33
C GLU A 198 4.74 16.18 -9.41
N ALA A 199 4.94 15.30 -10.40
CA ALA A 199 3.90 14.98 -11.38
C ALA A 199 2.70 14.26 -10.73
N GLU A 200 2.94 13.35 -9.78
CA GLU A 200 1.87 12.71 -8.98
C GLU A 200 1.08 13.76 -8.19
N LEU A 201 1.76 14.77 -7.62
CA LEU A 201 1.08 15.86 -6.91
C LEU A 201 0.24 16.76 -7.83
N GLN A 202 0.63 16.92 -9.10
CA GLN A 202 -0.19 17.62 -10.09
C GLN A 202 -1.47 16.83 -10.39
N ASP A 203 -1.38 15.51 -10.56
CA ASP A 203 -2.55 14.64 -10.74
C ASP A 203 -3.47 14.69 -9.50
N ALA A 204 -2.89 14.70 -8.30
CA ALA A 204 -3.63 14.83 -7.06
C ALA A 204 -4.37 16.19 -6.98
N ALA A 205 -3.70 17.28 -7.35
CA ALA A 205 -4.30 18.62 -7.39
C ALA A 205 -5.46 18.70 -8.39
N ALA A 206 -5.32 18.06 -9.56
CA ALA A 206 -6.40 17.96 -10.55
C ALA A 206 -7.63 17.19 -10.00
N ALA A 207 -7.42 16.28 -9.05
CA ALA A 207 -8.48 15.57 -8.33
C ALA A 207 -9.03 16.33 -7.10
N GLY A 208 -8.59 17.58 -6.86
CA GLY A 208 -9.04 18.40 -5.73
C GLY A 208 -8.34 18.07 -4.40
N LEU A 209 -7.12 17.52 -4.46
CA LEU A 209 -6.28 17.23 -3.29
C LEU A 209 -5.11 18.24 -3.26
N GLU A 210 -5.17 19.22 -2.37
CA GLU A 210 -4.20 20.30 -2.28
C GLU A 210 -3.09 19.97 -1.27
N VAL A 211 -1.83 20.22 -1.61
CA VAL A 211 -0.68 20.03 -0.71
C VAL A 211 -0.76 21.05 0.42
N THR A 212 -0.83 20.55 1.67
CA THR A 212 -0.85 21.37 2.89
C THR A 212 0.41 21.23 3.74
N GLY A 213 1.29 20.24 3.42
CA GLY A 213 2.53 20.06 4.13
C GLY A 213 3.45 19.05 3.46
N ARG A 214 4.71 19.06 3.87
CA ARG A 214 5.76 18.12 3.43
C ARG A 214 6.38 17.46 4.66
N PRO A 215 5.75 16.43 5.25
CA PRO A 215 6.30 15.74 6.41
C PRO A 215 7.60 15.01 6.03
N VAL A 216 8.55 14.97 6.96
CA VAL A 216 9.81 14.25 6.75
C VAL A 216 9.59 12.78 7.08
N ILE A 217 9.59 11.93 6.06
CA ILE A 217 9.57 10.48 6.19
C ILE A 217 10.87 9.92 5.61
N ARG A 218 11.60 9.18 6.44
CA ARG A 218 12.92 8.68 6.07
C ARG A 218 12.86 7.88 4.76
N ARG A 219 13.74 8.20 3.80
CA ARG A 219 13.87 7.56 2.48
C ARG A 219 12.62 7.68 1.60
N SER A 220 11.81 8.70 1.82
CA SER A 220 10.63 8.93 1.02
C SER A 220 10.49 10.41 0.65
N HIS A 221 9.96 10.68 -0.54
CA HIS A 221 9.29 11.93 -0.83
C HIS A 221 7.91 11.84 -0.19
N ALA A 222 7.48 12.86 0.55
CA ALA A 222 6.20 12.82 1.23
C ALA A 222 5.45 14.14 1.15
N ALA A 223 4.14 14.06 1.04
CA ALA A 223 3.23 15.20 1.07
C ALA A 223 1.97 14.86 1.87
N LEU A 224 1.49 15.84 2.61
CA LEU A 224 0.17 15.81 3.21
C LEU A 224 -0.75 16.61 2.30
N LEU A 225 -1.79 15.98 1.80
CA LEU A 225 -2.78 16.55 0.92
C LEU A 225 -4.12 16.66 1.65
N LYS A 226 -4.87 17.72 1.36
CA LYS A 226 -6.20 17.94 1.93
C LYS A 226 -7.22 17.99 0.79
N LYS A 227 -8.33 17.25 0.93
CA LYS A 227 -9.46 17.37 0.00
C LYS A 227 -10.10 18.74 0.14
N SER A 228 -10.21 19.46 -0.98
CA SER A 228 -10.92 20.73 -1.05
C SER A 228 -12.36 20.55 -0.56
N GLY A 229 -12.83 21.49 0.24
CA GLY A 229 -14.24 21.57 0.57
C GLY A 229 -14.97 22.09 -0.68
N THR A 230 -15.78 21.29 -1.33
CA THR A 230 -16.82 21.88 -2.20
C THR A 230 -17.75 22.68 -1.30
N ALA A 231 -17.80 23.97 -1.56
CA ALA A 231 -18.77 24.88 -0.95
C ALA A 231 -20.19 24.43 -1.31
#